data_a62da2ba9542347e66015d02f02206ec
#
_entry.id   a62da2ba9542347e66015d02f02206ec
#
_cell.length_a   1.000
_cell.length_b   1.000
_cell.length_c   1.000
_cell.angle_alpha   90.00
_cell.angle_beta   90.00
_cell.angle_gamma   90.00
#
_symmetry.space_group_name_H-M   'P 1'
#
loop_
_entity.id
_entity.type
_entity.pdbx_description
1 polymer ?
#
loop_
_entity_poly.entity_id
_entity_poly.type
_entity_poly.pdbx_seq_one_letter_code
_entity_poly.pdbx_strand_id
1 'polypeptide(L)'
;MSDFPYIVRNYCPSDFEDYVKLNVEVEKLEPTGRCTSPQALSENLGRPNYSPEQDMFVVEIADKIVGFMDVTPELNIKRVLIDCLVHPEHRRRGLAKKLLGHAMHRARELKVKVAHVNIRQDNAVAKQVLSRLSFRVVRQFLELRLSLAEVHLPEVTHHNYTSRHLQPDEENKLAQIQNRCFTDTWGYNPNTPEEIVYSLNLSHCSPQNVILICDRDKLIGYCWTRIDFETEAADGEKKGRIFMLGVDPDYRGRGTGKIALLAGLAYFKNKGVQVVELTVDSENRAACALYRSAGFKTWTSGLYYEKRIE
;
A
#
# COMPACT_ATOMS: atom_id res chain seq x y z
N MET A 1 3.85 36.52 15.25
CA MET A 1 3.09 35.34 14.79
C MET A 1 2.13 35.85 13.73
N SER A 2 2.16 35.32 12.53
CA SER A 2 1.28 35.81 11.45
C SER A 2 -0.16 35.52 11.82
N ASP A 3 -1.02 36.56 11.78
CA ASP A 3 -2.46 36.52 12.06
C ASP A 3 -3.31 35.89 10.94
N PHE A 4 -2.69 35.09 10.04
CA PHE A 4 -3.40 34.44 8.96
C PHE A 4 -4.19 33.24 9.47
N PRO A 5 -5.49 33.13 9.16
CA PRO A 5 -6.31 31.99 9.56
C PRO A 5 -5.93 30.73 8.76
N TYR A 6 -6.01 29.56 9.39
CA TYR A 6 -5.94 28.28 8.68
C TYR A 6 -7.28 28.04 7.95
N ILE A 7 -7.19 27.85 6.64
CA ILE A 7 -8.33 27.53 5.78
C ILE A 7 -8.27 26.06 5.42
N VAL A 8 -9.39 25.34 5.56
CA VAL A 8 -9.53 23.95 5.06
C VAL A 8 -10.45 23.99 3.85
N ARG A 9 -9.97 23.47 2.75
CA ARG A 9 -10.71 23.39 1.48
C ARG A 9 -10.38 22.12 0.72
N ASN A 10 -11.13 21.85 -0.32
CA ASN A 10 -10.78 20.78 -1.24
C ASN A 10 -9.48 21.10 -2.00
N TYR A 11 -8.77 20.06 -2.38
CA TYR A 11 -7.64 20.14 -3.29
C TYR A 11 -8.10 20.66 -4.66
N CYS A 12 -7.23 21.38 -5.35
CA CYS A 12 -7.40 21.75 -6.76
C CYS A 12 -6.07 21.49 -7.52
N PRO A 13 -6.10 21.30 -8.85
CA PRO A 13 -4.88 20.95 -9.62
C PRO A 13 -3.73 21.93 -9.48
N SER A 14 -4.01 23.22 -9.24
CA SER A 14 -2.98 24.24 -8.97
C SER A 14 -2.22 24.05 -7.66
N ASP A 15 -2.71 23.19 -6.77
CA ASP A 15 -2.05 22.88 -5.48
C ASP A 15 -0.90 21.88 -5.62
N PHE A 16 -0.73 21.25 -6.79
CA PHE A 16 0.17 20.12 -6.95
C PHE A 16 1.61 20.43 -6.54
N GLU A 17 2.14 21.59 -6.92
CA GLU A 17 3.51 21.95 -6.55
C GLU A 17 3.69 22.09 -5.03
N ASP A 18 2.75 22.71 -4.35
CA ASP A 18 2.82 22.90 -2.90
C ASP A 18 2.54 21.59 -2.15
N TYR A 19 1.68 20.72 -2.70
CA TYR A 19 1.50 19.36 -2.22
C TYR A 19 2.80 18.53 -2.30
N VAL A 20 3.54 18.63 -3.41
CA VAL A 20 4.86 17.99 -3.56
C VAL A 20 5.85 18.56 -2.55
N LYS A 21 5.95 19.90 -2.44
CA LYS A 21 6.86 20.56 -1.47
C LYS A 21 6.59 20.10 -0.05
N LEU A 22 5.32 20.09 0.38
CA LEU A 22 4.92 19.63 1.70
C LEU A 22 5.38 18.18 1.97
N ASN A 23 5.16 17.26 1.03
CA ASN A 23 5.57 15.86 1.19
C ASN A 23 7.10 15.73 1.31
N VAL A 24 7.84 16.42 0.46
CA VAL A 24 9.33 16.42 0.47
C VAL A 24 9.86 17.02 1.77
N GLU A 25 9.33 18.15 2.23
CA GLU A 25 9.78 18.80 3.45
C GLU A 25 9.53 17.94 4.68
N VAL A 26 8.33 17.39 4.81
CA VAL A 26 7.99 16.53 5.97
C VAL A 26 8.80 15.25 5.97
N GLU A 27 9.03 14.61 4.81
CA GLU A 27 9.85 13.40 4.75
C GLU A 27 11.32 13.66 5.09
N LYS A 28 11.86 14.87 4.78
CA LYS A 28 13.19 15.28 5.21
C LYS A 28 13.28 15.51 6.73
N LEU A 29 12.24 16.09 7.34
CA LEU A 29 12.19 16.37 8.77
C LEU A 29 11.92 15.13 9.62
N GLU A 30 11.08 14.24 9.15
CA GLU A 30 10.64 13.03 9.84
C GLU A 30 10.59 11.87 8.84
N PRO A 31 11.73 11.20 8.55
CA PRO A 31 11.78 10.13 7.56
C PRO A 31 10.85 8.97 7.89
N THR A 32 9.94 8.66 7.00
CA THR A 32 8.97 7.56 7.11
C THR A 32 9.16 6.50 6.04
N GLY A 33 9.95 6.77 5.01
CA GLY A 33 10.11 5.97 3.80
C GLY A 33 8.98 6.19 2.79
N ARG A 34 8.28 7.31 2.89
CA ARG A 34 7.24 7.71 1.93
C ARG A 34 7.89 8.11 0.61
N CYS A 35 7.37 7.59 -0.50
CA CYS A 35 7.78 8.10 -1.81
C CYS A 35 7.23 9.51 -2.01
N THR A 36 8.12 10.46 -2.28
CA THR A 36 7.78 11.89 -2.42
C THR A 36 8.17 12.45 -3.78
N SER A 37 8.53 11.58 -4.74
CA SER A 37 8.80 12.05 -6.09
C SER A 37 7.53 12.64 -6.73
N PRO A 38 7.66 13.72 -7.52
CA PRO A 38 6.50 14.32 -8.22
C PRO A 38 5.76 13.30 -9.07
N GLN A 39 6.48 12.37 -9.71
CA GLN A 39 5.89 11.32 -10.53
C GLN A 39 4.98 10.41 -9.69
N ALA A 40 5.49 9.86 -8.58
CA ALA A 40 4.71 8.96 -7.73
C ALA A 40 3.51 9.66 -7.07
N LEU A 41 3.67 10.93 -6.67
CA LEU A 41 2.58 11.72 -6.12
C LEU A 41 1.50 12.01 -7.19
N SER A 42 1.89 12.31 -8.43
CA SER A 42 0.96 12.49 -9.56
C SER A 42 0.22 11.19 -9.88
N GLU A 43 0.94 10.07 -9.94
CA GLU A 43 0.37 8.74 -10.11
C GLU A 43 -0.65 8.44 -8.99
N ASN A 44 -0.34 8.74 -7.75
CA ASN A 44 -1.29 8.53 -6.66
C ASN A 44 -2.57 9.36 -6.81
N LEU A 45 -2.49 10.60 -7.27
CA LEU A 45 -3.66 11.44 -7.52
C LEU A 45 -4.51 10.95 -8.71
N GLY A 46 -3.89 10.32 -9.72
CA GLY A 46 -4.56 9.79 -10.91
C GLY A 46 -5.16 8.39 -10.77
N ARG A 47 -5.18 7.78 -9.58
CA ARG A 47 -5.66 6.42 -9.39
C ARG A 47 -7.14 6.25 -9.72
N PRO A 48 -7.58 5.09 -10.25
CA PRO A 48 -8.98 4.82 -10.55
C PRO A 48 -9.90 4.97 -9.33
N ASN A 49 -11.16 5.33 -9.58
CA ASN A 49 -12.18 5.50 -8.53
C ASN A 49 -11.85 6.56 -7.46
N TYR A 50 -11.02 7.52 -7.81
CA TYR A 50 -10.59 8.62 -6.95
C TYR A 50 -10.66 9.95 -7.69
N SER A 51 -11.17 10.98 -7.03
CA SER A 51 -11.25 12.35 -7.53
C SER A 51 -10.59 13.28 -6.52
N PRO A 52 -9.35 13.73 -6.74
CA PRO A 52 -8.63 14.54 -5.75
C PRO A 52 -9.38 15.81 -5.35
N GLU A 53 -10.15 16.42 -6.26
CA GLU A 53 -10.95 17.62 -5.99
C GLU A 53 -12.15 17.34 -5.06
N GLN A 54 -12.54 16.08 -4.87
CA GLN A 54 -13.61 15.68 -3.97
C GLN A 54 -13.10 14.89 -2.76
N ASP A 55 -12.04 14.13 -2.95
CA ASP A 55 -11.57 13.11 -2.01
C ASP A 55 -10.33 13.57 -1.22
N MET A 56 -9.77 14.75 -1.53
CA MET A 56 -8.63 15.31 -0.83
C MET A 56 -8.93 16.70 -0.28
N PHE A 57 -8.58 16.91 0.97
CA PHE A 57 -8.73 18.19 1.67
C PHE A 57 -7.36 18.72 2.07
N VAL A 58 -7.11 19.98 1.83
CA VAL A 58 -5.85 20.66 2.16
C VAL A 58 -6.06 21.70 3.25
N VAL A 59 -5.01 21.96 4.02
CA VAL A 59 -4.93 23.07 4.96
C VAL A 59 -3.98 24.11 4.40
N GLU A 60 -4.48 25.31 4.23
CA GLU A 60 -3.75 26.46 3.72
C GLU A 60 -3.56 27.53 4.79
N ILE A 61 -2.39 28.18 4.79
CA ILE A 61 -2.11 29.41 5.53
C ILE A 61 -1.15 30.28 4.72
N ALA A 62 -1.50 31.57 4.51
CA ALA A 62 -0.70 32.51 3.74
C ALA A 62 -0.28 31.94 2.36
N ASP A 63 -1.25 31.43 1.62
CA ASP A 63 -1.12 30.81 0.29
C ASP A 63 -0.16 29.59 0.22
N LYS A 64 0.08 28.92 1.37
CA LYS A 64 0.89 27.72 1.44
C LYS A 64 0.11 26.55 2.00
N ILE A 65 0.24 25.39 1.39
CA ILE A 65 -0.32 24.13 1.91
C ILE A 65 0.59 23.61 3.02
N VAL A 66 0.02 23.43 4.21
CA VAL A 66 0.72 22.97 5.42
C VAL A 66 0.18 21.64 5.96
N GLY A 67 -0.79 21.07 5.29
CA GLY A 67 -1.32 19.75 5.62
C GLY A 67 -2.37 19.30 4.63
N PHE A 68 -2.62 18.00 4.59
CA PHE A 68 -3.70 17.42 3.82
C PHE A 68 -4.32 16.20 4.51
N MET A 69 -5.48 15.81 4.02
CA MET A 69 -6.12 14.53 4.32
C MET A 69 -6.70 13.96 3.03
N ASP A 70 -6.23 12.78 2.67
CA ASP A 70 -6.67 11.98 1.54
C ASP A 70 -7.72 10.97 2.01
N VAL A 71 -8.80 10.83 1.26
CA VAL A 71 -9.91 9.91 1.53
C VAL A 71 -10.04 8.98 0.33
N THR A 72 -9.42 7.80 0.39
CA THR A 72 -9.49 6.81 -0.70
C THR A 72 -10.75 5.95 -0.57
N PRO A 73 -11.70 6.01 -1.53
CA PRO A 73 -12.92 5.20 -1.49
C PRO A 73 -12.64 3.72 -1.81
N GLU A 74 -13.23 2.82 -1.03
CA GLU A 74 -13.30 1.39 -1.30
C GLU A 74 -14.76 0.93 -1.18
N LEU A 75 -15.54 1.29 -2.18
CA LEU A 75 -16.99 1.20 -2.15
C LEU A 75 -17.52 -0.24 -2.08
N ASN A 76 -16.81 -1.20 -2.69
CA ASN A 76 -17.19 -2.62 -2.69
C ASN A 76 -17.28 -3.19 -1.27
N ILE A 77 -16.44 -2.69 -0.36
CA ILE A 77 -16.42 -3.12 1.05
C ILE A 77 -16.92 -2.03 2.00
N LYS A 78 -17.52 -0.97 1.46
CA LYS A 78 -18.13 0.17 2.20
C LYS A 78 -17.16 0.80 3.20
N ARG A 79 -15.94 1.05 2.75
CA ARG A 79 -14.84 1.61 3.53
C ARG A 79 -14.22 2.82 2.82
N VAL A 80 -13.63 3.72 3.59
CA VAL A 80 -12.62 4.66 3.11
C VAL A 80 -11.31 4.43 3.85
N LEU A 81 -10.20 4.56 3.14
CA LEU A 81 -8.88 4.70 3.75
C LEU A 81 -8.56 6.19 3.89
N ILE A 82 -8.00 6.57 5.02
CA ILE A 82 -7.61 7.95 5.29
C ILE A 82 -6.10 8.01 5.48
N ASP A 83 -5.46 8.88 4.73
CA ASP A 83 -4.09 9.33 4.98
C ASP A 83 -4.07 10.80 5.36
N CYS A 84 -3.24 11.18 6.33
CA CYS A 84 -3.16 12.56 6.82
C CYS A 84 -1.72 12.97 7.08
N LEU A 85 -1.37 14.12 6.54
CA LEU A 85 -0.09 14.76 6.79
C LEU A 85 -0.32 16.20 7.27
N VAL A 86 0.36 16.59 8.35
CA VAL A 86 0.43 17.98 8.81
C VAL A 86 1.89 18.31 9.09
N HIS A 87 2.37 19.39 8.50
CA HIS A 87 3.74 19.87 8.70
C HIS A 87 4.05 20.01 10.19
N PRO A 88 5.21 19.55 10.69
CA PRO A 88 5.54 19.55 12.12
C PRO A 88 5.33 20.89 12.83
N GLU A 89 5.72 22.01 12.21
CA GLU A 89 5.59 23.35 12.76
C GLU A 89 4.14 23.85 12.91
N HIS A 90 3.20 23.22 12.18
CA HIS A 90 1.77 23.58 12.20
C HIS A 90 0.92 22.61 13.03
N ARG A 91 1.51 21.60 13.67
CA ARG A 91 0.81 20.63 14.54
C ARG A 91 0.31 21.28 15.84
N ARG A 92 -0.53 20.53 16.58
CA ARG A 92 -1.13 20.91 17.87
C ARG A 92 -2.07 22.14 17.82
N ARG A 93 -2.57 22.46 16.63
CA ARG A 93 -3.53 23.56 16.35
C ARG A 93 -4.91 23.04 15.97
N GLY A 94 -5.19 21.77 16.20
CA GLY A 94 -6.48 21.14 15.88
C GLY A 94 -6.72 20.82 14.40
N LEU A 95 -5.72 20.97 13.51
CA LEU A 95 -5.86 20.82 12.06
C LEU A 95 -6.32 19.43 11.65
N ALA A 96 -5.73 18.37 12.23
CA ALA A 96 -6.14 16.99 11.94
C ALA A 96 -7.63 16.74 12.30
N LYS A 97 -8.15 17.37 13.37
CA LYS A 97 -9.57 17.28 13.72
C LYS A 97 -10.46 18.02 12.71
N LYS A 98 -10.03 19.20 12.25
CA LYS A 98 -10.77 19.94 11.21
C LYS A 98 -10.82 19.17 9.91
N LEU A 99 -9.68 18.67 9.43
CA LEU A 99 -9.56 17.83 8.23
C LEU A 99 -10.43 16.56 8.36
N LEU A 100 -10.41 15.90 9.52
CA LEU A 100 -11.25 14.72 9.75
C LEU A 100 -12.74 15.07 9.65
N GLY A 101 -13.16 16.25 10.04
CA GLY A 101 -14.56 16.70 9.86
C GLY A 101 -15.00 16.65 8.40
N HIS A 102 -14.16 17.16 7.49
CA HIS A 102 -14.39 17.10 6.04
C HIS A 102 -14.34 15.66 5.50
N ALA A 103 -13.35 14.87 5.91
CA ALA A 103 -13.25 13.47 5.52
C ALA A 103 -14.46 12.63 5.96
N MET A 104 -14.98 12.86 7.17
CA MET A 104 -16.20 12.19 7.65
C MET A 104 -17.46 12.65 6.89
N HIS A 105 -17.53 13.90 6.48
CA HIS A 105 -18.62 14.38 5.61
C HIS A 105 -18.56 13.64 4.27
N ARG A 106 -17.41 13.61 3.63
CA ARG A 106 -17.19 12.89 2.36
C ARG A 106 -17.52 11.40 2.49
N ALA A 107 -17.11 10.74 3.57
CA ALA A 107 -17.42 9.35 3.84
C ALA A 107 -18.94 9.08 3.93
N ARG A 108 -19.72 10.02 4.49
CA ARG A 108 -21.19 9.93 4.51
C ARG A 108 -21.79 10.08 3.11
N GLU A 109 -21.31 11.02 2.30
CA GLU A 109 -21.73 11.17 0.90
C GLU A 109 -21.51 9.87 0.10
N LEU A 110 -20.36 9.22 0.32
CA LEU A 110 -20.01 7.93 -0.28
C LEU A 110 -20.79 6.74 0.30
N LYS A 111 -21.60 6.97 1.34
CA LYS A 111 -22.42 5.94 2.02
C LYS A 111 -21.60 4.73 2.51
N VAL A 112 -20.35 4.98 2.91
CA VAL A 112 -19.51 3.94 3.51
C VAL A 112 -19.81 3.77 4.99
N LYS A 113 -19.37 2.65 5.56
CA LYS A 113 -19.67 2.29 6.96
C LYS A 113 -18.53 2.61 7.92
N VAL A 114 -17.31 2.56 7.42
CA VAL A 114 -16.10 2.69 8.25
C VAL A 114 -15.03 3.52 7.55
N ALA A 115 -14.24 4.21 8.36
CA ALA A 115 -13.00 4.85 7.96
C ALA A 115 -11.82 4.14 8.63
N HIS A 116 -10.82 3.77 7.84
CA HIS A 116 -9.58 3.17 8.32
C HIS A 116 -8.41 4.11 8.14
N VAL A 117 -7.50 4.09 9.11
CA VAL A 117 -6.18 4.74 9.06
C VAL A 117 -5.13 3.68 9.37
N ASN A 118 -4.12 3.57 8.53
CA ASN A 118 -2.95 2.73 8.81
C ASN A 118 -1.80 3.60 9.30
N ILE A 119 -1.19 3.23 10.42
CA ILE A 119 -0.01 3.91 10.97
C ILE A 119 1.04 2.90 11.39
N ARG A 120 2.30 3.29 11.37
CA ARG A 120 3.38 2.49 11.97
C ARG A 120 3.16 2.32 13.47
N GLN A 121 3.48 1.16 14.00
CA GLN A 121 3.30 0.85 15.43
C GLN A 121 4.15 1.74 16.35
N ASP A 122 5.26 2.29 15.88
CA ASP A 122 6.13 3.19 16.65
C ASP A 122 5.67 4.67 16.62
N ASN A 123 4.66 5.03 15.80
CA ASN A 123 4.16 6.39 15.70
C ASN A 123 3.28 6.78 16.91
N ALA A 124 3.92 7.17 18.02
CA ALA A 124 3.24 7.54 19.25
C ALA A 124 2.30 8.77 19.08
N VAL A 125 2.69 9.72 18.24
CA VAL A 125 1.90 10.94 17.99
C VAL A 125 0.60 10.59 17.29
N ALA A 126 0.66 9.80 16.21
CA ALA A 126 -0.53 9.38 15.49
C ALA A 126 -1.47 8.53 16.38
N LYS A 127 -0.93 7.61 17.18
CA LYS A 127 -1.71 6.82 18.15
C LYS A 127 -2.52 7.72 19.10
N GLN A 128 -1.87 8.75 19.67
CA GLN A 128 -2.53 9.68 20.59
C GLN A 128 -3.63 10.48 19.88
N VAL A 129 -3.38 10.95 18.66
CA VAL A 129 -4.35 11.70 17.86
C VAL A 129 -5.55 10.82 17.52
N LEU A 130 -5.32 9.61 16.99
CA LEU A 130 -6.38 8.68 16.60
C LEU A 130 -7.26 8.26 17.80
N SER A 131 -6.65 8.00 18.96
CA SER A 131 -7.39 7.70 20.18
C SER A 131 -8.32 8.85 20.60
N ARG A 132 -7.81 10.10 20.56
CA ARG A 132 -8.62 11.31 20.86
C ARG A 132 -9.74 11.55 19.83
N LEU A 133 -9.57 11.09 18.59
CA LEU A 133 -10.56 11.17 17.53
C LEU A 133 -11.50 9.95 17.49
N SER A 134 -11.46 9.11 18.55
CA SER A 134 -12.32 7.93 18.74
C SER A 134 -12.13 6.83 17.69
N PHE A 135 -10.92 6.70 17.17
CA PHE A 135 -10.52 5.53 16.39
C PHE A 135 -10.07 4.40 17.33
N ARG A 136 -10.33 3.16 16.94
CA ARG A 136 -9.92 1.95 17.68
C ARG A 136 -9.05 1.05 16.82
N VAL A 137 -8.04 0.42 17.40
CA VAL A 137 -7.23 -0.59 16.69
C VAL A 137 -8.10 -1.80 16.38
N VAL A 138 -8.08 -2.22 15.12
CA VAL A 138 -8.86 -3.38 14.64
C VAL A 138 -7.99 -4.46 14.00
N ARG A 139 -6.78 -4.13 13.50
CA ARG A 139 -5.89 -5.09 12.85
C ARG A 139 -4.44 -4.68 12.97
N GLN A 140 -3.55 -5.68 12.97
CA GLN A 140 -2.10 -5.47 12.89
C GLN A 140 -1.55 -6.18 11.64
N PHE A 141 -0.67 -5.50 10.93
CA PHE A 141 0.07 -6.06 9.82
C PHE A 141 1.56 -6.06 10.15
N LEU A 142 2.23 -7.16 9.87
CA LEU A 142 3.68 -7.29 10.04
C LEU A 142 4.38 -6.85 8.76
N GLU A 143 5.39 -6.03 8.90
CA GLU A 143 6.36 -5.74 7.84
C GLU A 143 7.52 -6.72 8.00
N LEU A 144 7.70 -7.58 7.01
CA LEU A 144 8.75 -8.60 7.00
C LEU A 144 9.84 -8.23 6.02
N ARG A 145 11.08 -8.59 6.37
CA ARG A 145 12.27 -8.33 5.56
C ARG A 145 13.12 -9.58 5.44
N LEU A 146 13.73 -9.77 4.25
CA LEU A 146 14.63 -10.87 3.91
C LEU A 146 15.84 -10.31 3.20
N SER A 147 17.07 -10.66 3.67
CA SER A 147 18.30 -10.45 2.91
C SER A 147 18.50 -11.62 1.94
N LEU A 148 18.56 -11.34 0.64
CA LEU A 148 18.74 -12.38 -0.38
C LEU A 148 20.15 -12.98 -0.38
N ALA A 149 21.14 -12.29 0.19
CA ALA A 149 22.48 -12.82 0.36
C ALA A 149 22.52 -14.00 1.36
N GLU A 150 21.62 -14.01 2.34
CA GLU A 150 21.54 -15.05 3.37
C GLU A 150 20.72 -16.28 2.95
N VAL A 151 20.11 -16.27 1.76
CA VAL A 151 19.16 -17.31 1.35
C VAL A 151 19.68 -18.12 0.18
N HIS A 152 19.83 -19.42 0.39
CA HIS A 152 19.93 -20.39 -0.68
C HIS A 152 18.54 -20.67 -1.23
N LEU A 153 18.26 -20.13 -2.42
CA LEU A 153 17.01 -20.47 -3.12
C LEU A 153 17.16 -21.90 -3.69
N PRO A 154 16.35 -22.87 -3.24
CA PRO A 154 16.39 -24.19 -3.83
C PRO A 154 15.98 -24.10 -5.30
N GLU A 155 16.57 -24.95 -6.15
CA GLU A 155 16.03 -25.11 -7.50
C GLU A 155 14.56 -25.50 -7.42
N VAL A 156 13.71 -24.75 -8.12
CA VAL A 156 12.26 -25.00 -8.13
C VAL A 156 11.99 -26.19 -9.05
N THR A 157 12.30 -27.39 -8.56
CA THR A 157 11.98 -28.63 -9.28
C THR A 157 10.57 -29.10 -8.91
N HIS A 158 9.56 -28.39 -9.41
CA HIS A 158 8.18 -28.85 -9.29
C HIS A 158 7.72 -29.38 -10.63
N HIS A 159 7.65 -30.70 -10.77
CA HIS A 159 7.30 -31.41 -11.99
C HIS A 159 5.86 -31.15 -12.49
N ASN A 160 5.01 -30.48 -11.68
CA ASN A 160 3.57 -30.35 -11.98
C ASN A 160 3.12 -28.92 -12.30
N TYR A 161 3.88 -27.89 -11.94
CA TYR A 161 3.49 -26.50 -12.14
C TYR A 161 4.55 -25.71 -12.91
N THR A 162 4.11 -24.81 -13.77
CA THR A 162 4.98 -23.90 -14.52
C THR A 162 4.85 -22.48 -14.00
N SER A 163 5.91 -21.70 -14.14
CA SER A 163 5.89 -20.26 -13.87
C SER A 163 6.18 -19.47 -15.13
N ARG A 164 5.48 -18.39 -15.34
CA ARG A 164 5.69 -17.44 -16.44
C ARG A 164 5.32 -16.03 -16.04
N HIS A 165 5.80 -15.05 -16.76
CA HIS A 165 5.37 -13.67 -16.57
C HIS A 165 3.97 -13.42 -17.19
N LEU A 166 3.29 -12.40 -16.66
CA LEU A 166 2.05 -11.89 -17.23
C LEU A 166 2.28 -11.46 -18.68
N GLN A 167 1.38 -11.84 -19.58
CA GLN A 167 1.42 -11.46 -20.97
C GLN A 167 0.46 -10.27 -21.20
N PRO A 168 0.63 -9.51 -22.28
CA PRO A 168 -0.34 -8.50 -22.71
C PRO A 168 -1.75 -9.10 -22.79
N ASP A 169 -2.76 -8.31 -22.49
CA ASP A 169 -4.19 -8.66 -22.51
C ASP A 169 -4.62 -9.73 -21.47
N GLU A 170 -3.77 -10.01 -20.46
CA GLU A 170 -4.11 -10.91 -19.36
C GLU A 170 -4.53 -10.20 -18.06
N GLU A 171 -4.72 -8.86 -18.07
CA GLU A 171 -5.09 -8.08 -16.89
C GLU A 171 -6.40 -8.55 -16.26
N ASN A 172 -7.36 -8.94 -17.11
CA ASN A 172 -8.61 -9.55 -16.67
C ASN A 172 -8.38 -10.87 -15.89
N LYS A 173 -7.48 -11.72 -16.39
CA LYS A 173 -7.13 -12.98 -15.70
C LYS A 173 -6.44 -12.69 -14.37
N LEU A 174 -5.59 -11.67 -14.33
CA LEU A 174 -4.92 -11.26 -13.09
C LEU A 174 -5.94 -10.72 -12.07
N ALA A 175 -6.88 -9.87 -12.48
CA ALA A 175 -7.96 -9.40 -11.61
C ALA A 175 -8.78 -10.55 -11.04
N GLN A 176 -9.19 -11.50 -11.89
CA GLN A 176 -9.99 -12.66 -11.48
C GLN A 176 -9.24 -13.54 -10.47
N ILE A 177 -7.98 -13.90 -10.72
CA ILE A 177 -7.21 -14.73 -9.79
C ILE A 177 -6.94 -13.99 -8.47
N GLN A 178 -6.66 -12.69 -8.49
CA GLN A 178 -6.50 -11.89 -7.28
C GLN A 178 -7.77 -11.91 -6.45
N ASN A 179 -8.91 -11.55 -7.05
CA ASN A 179 -10.19 -11.51 -6.36
C ASN A 179 -10.55 -12.87 -5.76
N ARG A 180 -10.29 -13.96 -6.49
CA ARG A 180 -10.50 -15.32 -5.99
C ARG A 180 -9.56 -15.68 -4.82
N CYS A 181 -8.29 -15.30 -4.91
CA CYS A 181 -7.30 -15.59 -3.87
C CYS A 181 -7.57 -14.85 -2.56
N PHE A 182 -8.20 -13.69 -2.61
CA PHE A 182 -8.34 -12.81 -1.44
C PHE A 182 -9.78 -12.60 -0.97
N THR A 183 -10.76 -13.33 -1.53
CA THR A 183 -12.20 -13.18 -1.21
C THR A 183 -12.47 -13.16 0.30
N ASP A 184 -11.79 -14.03 1.09
CA ASP A 184 -11.99 -14.14 2.53
C ASP A 184 -10.93 -13.38 3.35
N THR A 185 -10.14 -12.50 2.70
CA THR A 185 -9.09 -11.76 3.37
C THR A 185 -9.65 -10.48 3.98
N TRP A 186 -9.32 -10.23 5.25
CA TRP A 186 -9.75 -9.02 5.93
C TRP A 186 -9.32 -7.76 5.16
N GLY A 187 -10.29 -6.91 4.89
CA GLY A 187 -10.05 -5.61 4.28
C GLY A 187 -9.61 -5.66 2.81
N TYR A 188 -9.73 -6.77 2.14
CA TYR A 188 -9.47 -6.84 0.70
C TYR A 188 -10.61 -6.20 -0.07
N ASN A 189 -10.30 -5.18 -0.86
CA ASN A 189 -11.21 -4.58 -1.83
C ASN A 189 -10.99 -5.25 -3.19
N PRO A 190 -12.00 -5.88 -3.79
CA PRO A 190 -11.84 -6.54 -5.10
C PRO A 190 -11.37 -5.55 -6.18
N ASN A 191 -10.37 -5.95 -6.94
CA ASN A 191 -9.82 -5.14 -8.03
C ASN A 191 -10.64 -5.28 -9.30
N THR A 192 -10.76 -4.19 -10.05
CA THR A 192 -11.26 -4.18 -11.42
C THR A 192 -10.10 -4.36 -12.42
N PRO A 193 -10.38 -4.76 -13.68
CA PRO A 193 -9.36 -4.80 -14.71
C PRO A 193 -8.66 -3.44 -14.92
N GLU A 194 -9.42 -2.34 -14.83
CA GLU A 194 -8.90 -0.98 -14.98
C GLU A 194 -7.89 -0.64 -13.87
N GLU A 195 -8.15 -1.05 -12.63
CA GLU A 195 -7.22 -0.88 -11.51
C GLU A 195 -5.94 -1.71 -11.71
N ILE A 196 -6.05 -2.90 -12.30
CA ILE A 196 -4.89 -3.72 -12.66
C ILE A 196 -4.08 -3.05 -13.77
N VAL A 197 -4.72 -2.61 -14.86
CA VAL A 197 -4.06 -1.86 -15.95
C VAL A 197 -3.35 -0.63 -15.39
N TYR A 198 -4.03 0.15 -14.57
CA TYR A 198 -3.42 1.30 -13.92
C TYR A 198 -2.18 0.93 -13.11
N SER A 199 -2.28 -0.09 -12.26
CA SER A 199 -1.19 -0.55 -11.39
C SER A 199 0.01 -1.11 -12.17
N LEU A 200 -0.20 -1.70 -13.35
CA LEU A 200 0.85 -2.21 -14.22
C LEU A 200 1.56 -1.09 -15.00
N ASN A 201 0.89 0.05 -15.19
CA ASN A 201 1.42 1.22 -15.92
C ASN A 201 2.09 2.26 -15.00
N LEU A 202 2.13 2.03 -13.68
CA LEU A 202 2.89 2.87 -12.77
C LEU A 202 4.39 2.83 -13.12
N SER A 203 5.09 3.93 -12.91
CA SER A 203 6.49 4.12 -13.32
C SER A 203 7.46 3.04 -12.84
N HIS A 204 7.15 2.40 -11.70
CA HIS A 204 7.95 1.32 -11.09
C HIS A 204 7.38 -0.09 -11.33
N CYS A 205 6.41 -0.23 -12.24
CA CYS A 205 5.73 -1.50 -12.53
C CYS A 205 5.87 -1.88 -14.02
N SER A 206 5.70 -3.16 -14.27
CA SER A 206 5.57 -3.72 -15.62
C SER A 206 4.91 -5.12 -15.55
N PRO A 207 4.37 -5.65 -16.64
CA PRO A 207 3.85 -7.02 -16.68
C PRO A 207 4.88 -8.07 -16.25
N GLN A 208 6.18 -7.82 -16.48
CA GLN A 208 7.26 -8.71 -16.05
C GLN A 208 7.43 -8.80 -14.53
N ASN A 209 6.90 -7.84 -13.78
CA ASN A 209 6.89 -7.90 -12.33
C ASN A 209 5.87 -8.89 -11.76
N VAL A 210 4.96 -9.39 -12.60
CA VAL A 210 3.94 -10.38 -12.20
C VAL A 210 4.33 -11.76 -12.70
N ILE A 211 4.60 -12.66 -11.76
CA ILE A 211 4.92 -14.06 -12.02
C ILE A 211 3.66 -14.89 -11.76
N LEU A 212 3.14 -15.53 -12.78
CA LEU A 212 1.97 -16.39 -12.74
C LEU A 212 2.40 -17.84 -12.51
N ILE A 213 1.65 -18.59 -11.70
CA ILE A 213 1.86 -20.01 -11.47
C ILE A 213 0.68 -20.77 -12.11
N CYS A 214 1.01 -21.73 -12.97
CA CYS A 214 0.03 -22.46 -13.76
C CYS A 214 0.12 -23.96 -13.52
N ASP A 215 -1.04 -24.61 -13.44
CA ASP A 215 -1.20 -26.06 -13.59
C ASP A 215 -1.70 -26.30 -15.01
N ARG A 216 -0.78 -26.72 -15.91
CA ARG A 216 -1.04 -26.70 -17.37
C ARG A 216 -1.49 -25.30 -17.80
N ASP A 217 -2.68 -25.15 -18.34
CA ASP A 217 -3.26 -23.88 -18.81
C ASP A 217 -4.02 -23.10 -17.71
N LYS A 218 -4.25 -23.73 -16.55
CA LYS A 218 -5.02 -23.11 -15.47
C LYS A 218 -4.12 -22.25 -14.58
N LEU A 219 -4.45 -20.97 -14.45
CA LEU A 219 -3.80 -20.07 -13.50
C LEU A 219 -4.25 -20.43 -12.08
N ILE A 220 -3.29 -20.76 -11.20
CA ILE A 220 -3.53 -21.26 -9.84
C ILE A 220 -2.92 -20.40 -8.74
N GLY A 221 -2.09 -19.43 -9.09
CA GLY A 221 -1.48 -18.51 -8.14
C GLY A 221 -0.58 -17.51 -8.84
N TYR A 222 -0.08 -16.54 -8.10
CA TYR A 222 0.80 -15.52 -8.62
C TYR A 222 1.66 -14.90 -7.51
N CYS A 223 2.76 -14.26 -7.93
CA CYS A 223 3.57 -13.36 -7.13
C CYS A 223 3.75 -12.05 -7.91
N TRP A 224 3.25 -10.93 -7.39
CA TRP A 224 3.47 -9.60 -7.94
C TRP A 224 4.57 -8.91 -7.17
N THR A 225 5.63 -8.58 -7.85
CA THR A 225 6.83 -7.94 -7.30
C THR A 225 6.88 -6.46 -7.70
N ARG A 226 7.52 -5.63 -6.89
CA ARG A 226 7.90 -4.25 -7.22
C ARG A 226 9.35 -4.04 -6.86
N ILE A 227 10.07 -3.25 -7.65
CA ILE A 227 11.47 -2.90 -7.38
C ILE A 227 11.50 -1.38 -7.24
N ASP A 228 11.97 -0.90 -6.10
CA ASP A 228 12.10 0.52 -5.84
C ASP A 228 13.36 1.04 -6.54
N PHE A 229 13.17 1.80 -7.62
CA PHE A 229 14.27 2.39 -8.39
C PHE A 229 14.78 3.71 -7.78
N GLU A 230 13.96 4.38 -6.94
CA GLU A 230 14.24 5.72 -6.43
C GLU A 230 14.89 5.74 -5.05
N THR A 231 14.91 4.64 -4.35
CA THR A 231 15.66 4.51 -3.11
C THR A 231 16.99 3.83 -3.41
N GLU A 232 17.99 4.62 -3.88
CA GLU A 232 19.30 4.43 -3.28
C GLU A 232 19.08 4.75 -1.79
N ALA A 233 18.71 3.71 -1.03
CA ALA A 233 18.71 3.82 0.40
C ALA A 233 20.05 4.44 0.81
N ALA A 234 20.10 5.18 1.91
CA ALA A 234 21.33 5.79 2.40
C ALA A 234 22.47 4.77 2.58
N ASP A 235 22.16 3.47 2.51
CA ASP A 235 23.05 2.32 2.57
C ASP A 235 23.40 1.71 1.18
N GLY A 236 22.87 2.26 0.05
CA GLY A 236 23.14 1.76 -1.31
C GLY A 236 22.50 0.41 -1.64
N GLU A 237 21.64 -0.15 -0.79
CA GLU A 237 20.99 -1.44 -0.99
C GLU A 237 19.80 -1.34 -1.96
N LYS A 238 19.79 -2.17 -3.00
CA LYS A 238 18.66 -2.30 -3.91
C LYS A 238 17.53 -3.11 -3.25
N LYS A 239 16.38 -2.46 -3.05
CA LYS A 239 15.22 -3.04 -2.38
C LYS A 239 14.15 -3.48 -3.36
N GLY A 240 13.44 -4.54 -3.01
CA GLY A 240 12.27 -5.02 -3.73
C GLY A 240 11.16 -5.38 -2.76
N ARG A 241 9.92 -5.31 -3.23
CA ARG A 241 8.74 -5.61 -2.42
C ARG A 241 7.87 -6.67 -3.09
N ILE A 242 7.50 -7.72 -2.36
CA ILE A 242 6.38 -8.56 -2.76
C ILE A 242 5.12 -7.75 -2.47
N PHE A 243 4.52 -7.23 -3.54
CA PHE A 243 3.32 -6.40 -3.45
C PHE A 243 2.10 -7.25 -3.13
N MET A 244 1.93 -8.36 -3.86
CA MET A 244 0.87 -9.34 -3.61
C MET A 244 1.37 -10.76 -3.92
N LEU A 245 0.94 -11.73 -3.12
CA LEU A 245 1.13 -13.14 -3.37
C LEU A 245 -0.17 -13.87 -3.08
N GLY A 246 -0.72 -14.53 -4.08
CA GLY A 246 -2.00 -15.22 -3.98
C GLY A 246 -1.94 -16.65 -4.48
N VAL A 247 -2.77 -17.51 -3.88
CA VAL A 247 -2.97 -18.89 -4.30
C VAL A 247 -4.47 -19.17 -4.37
N ASP A 248 -4.93 -19.70 -5.50
CA ASP A 248 -6.29 -20.16 -5.68
C ASP A 248 -6.71 -21.07 -4.51
N PRO A 249 -7.85 -20.83 -3.86
CA PRO A 249 -8.30 -21.63 -2.72
C PRO A 249 -8.23 -23.14 -2.93
N ASP A 250 -8.56 -23.64 -4.15
CA ASP A 250 -8.55 -25.06 -4.48
C ASP A 250 -7.13 -25.66 -4.54
N TYR A 251 -6.09 -24.81 -4.59
CA TYR A 251 -4.67 -25.21 -4.69
C TYR A 251 -3.86 -24.88 -3.44
N ARG A 252 -4.53 -24.42 -2.36
CA ARG A 252 -3.88 -24.20 -1.06
C ARG A 252 -3.49 -25.53 -0.42
N GLY A 253 -2.50 -25.50 0.48
CA GLY A 253 -2.02 -26.69 1.19
C GLY A 253 -1.17 -27.65 0.34
N ARG A 254 -0.93 -27.33 -0.96
CA ARG A 254 -0.17 -28.18 -1.90
C ARG A 254 1.23 -27.65 -2.24
N GLY A 255 1.74 -26.69 -1.45
CA GLY A 255 3.03 -26.06 -1.72
C GLY A 255 3.02 -24.92 -2.74
N THR A 256 1.89 -24.64 -3.40
CA THR A 256 1.77 -23.60 -4.44
C THR A 256 2.24 -22.22 -3.97
N GLY A 257 1.93 -21.83 -2.72
CA GLY A 257 2.40 -20.56 -2.14
C GLY A 257 3.93 -20.48 -2.03
N LYS A 258 4.59 -21.61 -1.70
CA LYS A 258 6.06 -21.67 -1.65
C LYS A 258 6.65 -21.53 -3.06
N ILE A 259 6.02 -22.15 -4.07
CA ILE A 259 6.44 -22.03 -5.47
C ILE A 259 6.34 -20.57 -5.93
N ALA A 260 5.20 -19.92 -5.70
CA ALA A 260 5.00 -18.54 -6.05
C ALA A 260 6.01 -17.59 -5.36
N LEU A 261 6.26 -17.83 -4.07
CA LEU A 261 7.26 -17.06 -3.32
C LEU A 261 8.67 -17.25 -3.89
N LEU A 262 9.09 -18.48 -4.11
CA LEU A 262 10.43 -18.78 -4.65
C LEU A 262 10.62 -18.22 -6.06
N ALA A 263 9.60 -18.26 -6.91
CA ALA A 263 9.63 -17.64 -8.24
C ALA A 263 9.81 -16.10 -8.15
N GLY A 264 9.11 -15.44 -7.23
CA GLY A 264 9.31 -14.01 -6.95
C GLY A 264 10.69 -13.69 -6.42
N LEU A 265 11.22 -14.49 -5.49
CA LEU A 265 12.57 -14.32 -4.94
C LEU A 265 13.66 -14.54 -6.00
N ALA A 266 13.49 -15.55 -6.88
CA ALA A 266 14.39 -15.79 -8.00
C ALA A 266 14.39 -14.60 -8.99
N TYR A 267 13.22 -14.03 -9.28
CA TYR A 267 13.11 -12.82 -10.09
C TYR A 267 13.87 -11.65 -9.47
N PHE A 268 13.69 -11.38 -8.17
CA PHE A 268 14.45 -10.34 -7.47
C PHE A 268 15.95 -10.56 -7.53
N LYS A 269 16.40 -11.78 -7.30
CA LYS A 269 17.82 -12.14 -7.37
C LYS A 269 18.41 -11.85 -8.77
N ASN A 270 17.68 -12.23 -9.83
CA ASN A 270 18.08 -11.95 -11.22
C ASN A 270 18.11 -10.44 -11.55
N LYS A 271 17.34 -9.63 -10.81
CA LYS A 271 17.35 -8.16 -10.94
C LYS A 271 18.37 -7.48 -10.02
N GLY A 272 19.18 -8.23 -9.28
CA GLY A 272 20.18 -7.70 -8.36
C GLY A 272 19.62 -7.04 -7.10
N VAL A 273 18.39 -7.38 -6.71
CA VAL A 273 17.80 -6.95 -5.44
C VAL A 273 18.51 -7.65 -4.29
N GLN A 274 18.83 -6.92 -3.24
CA GLN A 274 19.55 -7.40 -2.07
C GLN A 274 18.62 -7.68 -0.90
N VAL A 275 17.60 -6.82 -0.73
CA VAL A 275 16.62 -6.91 0.36
C VAL A 275 15.22 -6.99 -0.20
N VAL A 276 14.45 -7.96 0.28
CA VAL A 276 13.02 -8.12 -0.09
C VAL A 276 12.15 -7.83 1.12
N GLU A 277 11.16 -7.00 0.92
CA GLU A 277 10.16 -6.63 1.93
C GLU A 277 8.77 -7.11 1.53
N LEU A 278 7.92 -7.33 2.52
CA LEU A 278 6.49 -7.58 2.32
C LEU A 278 5.69 -7.21 3.56
N THR A 279 4.40 -6.98 3.36
CA THR A 279 3.41 -6.78 4.43
C THR A 279 2.50 -8.00 4.51
N VAL A 280 2.23 -8.49 5.72
CA VAL A 280 1.31 -9.60 5.95
C VAL A 280 0.41 -9.33 7.16
N ASP A 281 -0.86 -9.67 7.04
CA ASP A 281 -1.78 -9.67 8.18
C ASP A 281 -1.29 -10.63 9.27
N SER A 282 -1.13 -10.13 10.50
CA SER A 282 -0.63 -10.93 11.63
C SER A 282 -1.52 -12.14 11.96
N GLU A 283 -2.79 -12.09 11.58
CA GLU A 283 -3.74 -13.19 11.78
C GLU A 283 -3.73 -14.20 10.62
N ASN A 284 -3.10 -13.89 9.48
CA ASN A 284 -2.90 -14.85 8.40
C ASN A 284 -1.76 -15.83 8.75
N ARG A 285 -2.08 -16.80 9.62
CA ARG A 285 -1.10 -17.77 10.14
C ARG A 285 -0.40 -18.55 9.03
N ALA A 286 -1.12 -18.92 7.96
CA ALA A 286 -0.55 -19.70 6.86
C ALA A 286 0.51 -18.87 6.09
N ALA A 287 0.22 -17.63 5.75
CA ALA A 287 1.19 -16.75 5.09
C ALA A 287 2.37 -16.42 6.02
N CYS A 288 2.12 -16.12 7.30
CA CYS A 288 3.18 -15.89 8.28
C CYS A 288 4.13 -17.10 8.40
N ALA A 289 3.59 -18.32 8.43
CA ALA A 289 4.40 -19.53 8.48
C ALA A 289 5.22 -19.72 7.19
N LEU A 290 4.61 -19.48 6.02
CA LEU A 290 5.30 -19.53 4.72
C LEU A 290 6.51 -18.59 4.70
N TYR A 291 6.30 -17.31 5.03
CA TYR A 291 7.37 -16.31 4.96
C TYR A 291 8.49 -16.57 5.98
N ARG A 292 8.14 -16.98 7.21
CA ARG A 292 9.14 -17.39 8.20
C ARG A 292 9.96 -18.60 7.75
N SER A 293 9.34 -19.60 7.11
CA SER A 293 10.03 -20.77 6.59
C SER A 293 11.01 -20.43 5.44
N ALA A 294 10.77 -19.31 4.76
CA ALA A 294 11.66 -18.77 3.72
C ALA A 294 12.75 -17.84 4.28
N GLY A 295 12.80 -17.61 5.60
CA GLY A 295 13.82 -16.79 6.25
C GLY A 295 13.45 -15.33 6.48
N PHE A 296 12.22 -14.91 6.16
CA PHE A 296 11.76 -13.55 6.48
C PHE A 296 11.71 -13.32 8.00
N LYS A 297 12.19 -12.16 8.42
CA LYS A 297 12.18 -11.69 9.82
C LYS A 297 11.27 -10.48 9.94
N THR A 298 10.60 -10.34 11.08
CA THR A 298 9.79 -9.14 11.36
C THR A 298 10.73 -7.93 11.54
N TRP A 299 10.52 -6.92 10.74
CA TRP A 299 11.24 -5.65 10.77
C TRP A 299 10.49 -4.60 11.57
N THR A 300 9.20 -4.39 11.27
CA THR A 300 8.29 -3.48 11.98
C THR A 300 6.86 -3.98 11.83
N SER A 301 5.90 -3.17 12.24
CA SER A 301 4.47 -3.46 12.02
C SER A 301 3.66 -2.20 11.86
N GLY A 302 2.51 -2.33 11.19
CA GLY A 302 1.49 -1.33 11.05
C GLY A 302 0.22 -1.69 11.83
N LEU A 303 -0.50 -0.68 12.28
CA LEU A 303 -1.78 -0.82 12.96
C LEU A 303 -2.87 -0.16 12.13
N TYR A 304 -3.92 -0.91 11.84
CA TYR A 304 -5.15 -0.34 11.29
C TYR A 304 -6.06 0.12 12.43
N TYR A 305 -6.41 1.38 12.36
CA TYR A 305 -7.41 2.00 13.23
C TYR A 305 -8.70 2.18 12.46
N GLU A 306 -9.82 1.93 13.11
CA GLU A 306 -11.17 2.06 12.55
C GLU A 306 -11.98 3.10 13.30
N LYS A 307 -12.76 3.87 12.55
CA LYS A 307 -13.86 4.70 13.06
C LYS A 307 -15.11 4.41 12.24
N ARG A 308 -16.22 4.13 12.93
CA ARG A 308 -17.54 3.98 12.29
C ARG A 308 -18.05 5.32 11.80
N ILE A 309 -18.75 5.29 10.68
CA ILE A 309 -19.44 6.42 10.07
C ILE A 309 -20.89 6.36 10.54
N GLU A 310 -21.32 7.41 11.24
CA GLU A 310 -22.69 7.62 11.72
C GLU A 310 -23.47 8.50 10.77
#